data_6ba850136b62fecdd43b36010a4e05e8
#
_entry.id   6ba850136b62fecdd43b36010a4e05e8
#
_cell.length_a   1.000
_cell.length_b   1.000
_cell.length_c   1.000
_cell.angle_alpha   90.00
_cell.angle_beta   90.00
_cell.angle_gamma   90.00
#
_symmetry.space_group_name_H-M   'P 1'
#
loop_
_entity.id
_entity.type
_entity.pdbx_description
1 polymer ?
#
loop_
_entity_poly.entity_id
_entity_poly.type
_entity_poly.pdbx_seq_one_letter_code
_entity_poly.pdbx_strand_id
1 'polypeptide(L)'
;VAKMMIYMYDKNLKNEDRLKIQDLESANLTLLSSNVSQDIIERSIAYGKSVADVIYDYSKTDGGHESYLAPFQLPYTVPNDPHCWVPTSATLNPLSPKWGSNRPFLANNITKVQPTMPVAFSIEKSSEFYKEAMFVYNTVQNNSSEQIEIAKYWADDPFATCTPTGHTFAILTQILQEERVTLSKASVAYA
;
A
#
# COMPACT_ATOMS: atom_id res chain seq x y z
N VAL A 1 4.75 16.50 -0.91
CA VAL A 1 4.92 15.20 -0.22
C VAL A 1 4.83 15.40 1.29
N ALA A 2 5.74 16.17 1.94
CA ALA A 2 5.79 16.34 3.40
C ALA A 2 4.41 16.73 4.00
N LYS A 3 3.75 17.77 3.45
CA LYS A 3 2.42 18.19 3.89
C LYS A 3 1.39 17.05 3.80
N MET A 4 1.41 16.28 2.71
CA MET A 4 0.50 15.16 2.51
C MET A 4 0.74 14.03 3.52
N MET A 5 2.00 13.68 3.78
CA MET A 5 2.35 12.69 4.81
C MET A 5 1.82 13.10 6.19
N ILE A 6 2.00 14.38 6.55
CA ILE A 6 1.48 14.90 7.83
C ILE A 6 -0.04 14.79 7.87
N TYR A 7 -0.75 15.17 6.81
CA TYR A 7 -2.21 15.13 6.76
C TYR A 7 -2.76 13.70 6.87
N MET A 8 -2.18 12.75 6.12
CA MET A 8 -2.69 11.39 6.08
C MET A 8 -2.49 10.63 7.40
N TYR A 9 -1.47 10.96 8.16
CA TYR A 9 -1.11 10.23 9.38
C TYR A 9 -1.20 11.06 10.65
N ASP A 10 -1.77 12.27 10.58
CA ASP A 10 -1.76 13.26 11.67
C ASP A 10 -2.15 12.69 13.04
N LYS A 11 -3.20 11.87 13.09
CA LYS A 11 -3.70 11.30 14.34
C LYS A 11 -2.76 10.26 15.00
N ASN A 12 -1.91 9.62 14.22
CA ASN A 12 -0.97 8.61 14.70
C ASN A 12 0.48 9.03 14.59
N LEU A 13 0.76 10.20 13.99
CA LEU A 13 2.10 10.66 13.74
C LEU A 13 2.74 11.18 15.03
N LYS A 14 3.80 10.51 15.48
CA LYS A 14 4.58 10.95 16.64
C LYS A 14 5.33 12.24 16.32
N ASN A 15 5.61 13.05 17.35
CA ASN A 15 6.35 14.29 17.17
C ASN A 15 7.75 14.07 16.58
N GLU A 16 8.42 13.00 16.95
CA GLU A 16 9.73 12.64 16.40
C GLU A 16 9.69 12.37 14.89
N ASP A 17 8.64 11.72 14.41
CA ASP A 17 8.48 11.42 12.98
C ASP A 17 8.04 12.67 12.20
N ARG A 18 7.23 13.54 12.81
CA ARG A 18 6.90 14.84 12.25
C ARG A 18 8.15 15.69 12.04
N LEU A 19 9.06 15.70 13.01
CA LEU A 19 10.34 16.41 12.89
C LEU A 19 11.20 15.81 11.77
N LYS A 20 11.32 14.49 11.67
CA LYS A 20 12.05 13.83 10.56
C LYS A 20 11.49 14.21 9.19
N ILE A 21 10.16 14.29 9.04
CA ILE A 21 9.53 14.73 7.79
C ILE A 21 9.89 16.18 7.47
N GLN A 22 9.87 17.06 8.46
CA GLN A 22 10.24 18.47 8.30
C GLN A 22 11.73 18.65 7.98
N ASP A 23 12.59 17.90 8.63
CA ASP A 23 14.04 17.91 8.37
C ASP A 23 14.34 17.45 6.94
N LEU A 24 13.67 16.38 6.48
CA LEU A 24 13.79 15.90 5.11
C LEU A 24 13.26 16.92 4.09
N GLU A 25 12.13 17.59 4.37
CA GLU A 25 11.62 18.68 3.54
C GLU A 25 12.64 19.81 3.43
N SER A 26 13.22 20.22 4.55
CA SER A 26 14.22 21.29 4.62
C SER A 26 15.51 20.94 3.87
N ALA A 27 16.01 19.71 4.03
CA ALA A 27 17.18 19.22 3.34
C ALA A 27 16.97 19.19 1.82
N ASN A 28 15.82 18.67 1.36
CA ASN A 28 15.48 18.65 -0.07
C ASN A 28 15.30 20.07 -0.62
N LEU A 29 14.68 20.97 0.13
CA LEU A 29 14.52 22.35 -0.27
C LEU A 29 15.90 23.02 -0.45
N THR A 30 16.82 22.86 0.48
CA THR A 30 18.19 23.37 0.38
C THR A 30 18.91 22.84 -0.84
N LEU A 31 18.81 21.54 -1.10
CA LEU A 31 19.44 20.89 -2.26
C LEU A 31 18.88 21.42 -3.58
N LEU A 32 17.56 21.52 -3.70
CA LEU A 32 16.88 21.88 -4.95
C LEU A 32 16.81 23.38 -5.21
N SER A 33 17.01 24.22 -4.21
CA SER A 33 16.98 25.68 -4.35
C SER A 33 18.31 26.29 -4.79
N SER A 34 19.37 25.52 -4.88
CA SER A 34 20.66 26.01 -5.37
C SER A 34 20.52 26.55 -6.80
N ASN A 35 20.87 27.81 -7.00
CA ASN A 35 20.77 28.53 -8.30
C ASN A 35 19.33 28.80 -8.78
N VAL A 36 18.34 28.81 -7.90
CA VAL A 36 16.96 29.17 -8.22
C VAL A 36 16.60 30.49 -7.51
N SER A 37 15.90 31.39 -8.18
CA SER A 37 15.48 32.66 -7.56
C SER A 37 14.45 32.42 -6.46
N GLN A 38 14.48 33.25 -5.43
CA GLN A 38 13.64 33.12 -4.25
C GLN A 38 12.14 33.14 -4.59
N ASP A 39 11.70 33.95 -5.54
CA ASP A 39 10.30 34.02 -5.95
C ASP A 39 9.82 32.71 -6.61
N ILE A 40 10.67 32.02 -7.37
CA ILE A 40 10.37 30.72 -7.96
C ILE A 40 10.23 29.68 -6.85
N ILE A 41 11.12 29.69 -5.86
CA ILE A 41 11.08 28.78 -4.73
C ILE A 41 9.75 28.96 -3.98
N GLU A 42 9.41 30.18 -3.61
CA GLU A 42 8.18 30.49 -2.87
C GLU A 42 6.92 30.08 -3.62
N ARG A 43 6.84 30.40 -4.93
CA ARG A 43 5.70 29.98 -5.76
C ARG A 43 5.61 28.45 -5.90
N SER A 44 6.74 27.77 -6.04
CA SER A 44 6.79 26.31 -6.13
C SER A 44 6.34 25.64 -4.85
N ILE A 45 6.76 26.18 -3.69
CA ILE A 45 6.31 25.70 -2.36
C ILE A 45 4.81 25.91 -2.21
N ALA A 46 4.32 27.11 -2.52
CA ALA A 46 2.90 27.46 -2.41
C ALA A 46 2.04 26.54 -3.32
N TYR A 47 2.47 26.34 -4.56
CA TYR A 47 1.80 25.44 -5.49
C TYR A 47 1.79 23.99 -4.99
N GLY A 48 2.94 23.46 -4.56
CA GLY A 48 3.03 22.11 -4.01
C GLY A 48 2.14 21.90 -2.78
N LYS A 49 2.03 22.90 -1.91
CA LYS A 49 1.11 22.87 -0.76
C LYS A 49 -0.35 22.90 -1.19
N SER A 50 -0.72 23.70 -2.19
CA SER A 50 -2.09 23.73 -2.71
C SER A 50 -2.49 22.43 -3.38
N VAL A 51 -1.58 21.78 -4.12
CA VAL A 51 -1.82 20.44 -4.68
C VAL A 51 -2.08 19.41 -3.56
N ALA A 52 -1.29 19.45 -2.48
CA ALA A 52 -1.50 18.57 -1.34
C ALA A 52 -2.89 18.77 -0.69
N ASP A 53 -3.35 20.01 -0.56
CA ASP A 53 -4.69 20.33 -0.02
C ASP A 53 -5.80 19.73 -0.89
N VAL A 54 -5.73 19.94 -2.20
CA VAL A 54 -6.74 19.43 -3.15
C VAL A 54 -6.78 17.88 -3.15
N ILE A 55 -5.61 17.22 -3.17
CA ILE A 55 -5.55 15.76 -3.14
C ILE A 55 -6.06 15.21 -1.80
N TYR A 56 -5.71 15.84 -0.70
CA TYR A 56 -6.19 15.43 0.61
C TYR A 56 -7.70 15.59 0.73
N ASP A 57 -8.26 16.72 0.27
CA ASP A 57 -9.70 16.92 0.26
C ASP A 57 -10.41 15.92 -0.65
N TYR A 58 -9.82 15.57 -1.79
CA TYR A 58 -10.32 14.52 -2.67
C TYR A 58 -10.33 13.14 -1.96
N SER A 59 -9.28 12.80 -1.20
CA SER A 59 -9.18 11.54 -0.48
C SER A 59 -10.22 11.38 0.64
N LYS A 60 -10.71 12.47 1.22
CA LYS A 60 -11.74 12.42 2.28
C LYS A 60 -13.07 11.78 1.83
N THR A 61 -13.30 11.69 0.54
CA THR A 61 -14.53 11.15 -0.05
C THR A 61 -14.31 9.86 -0.86
N ASP A 62 -13.15 9.23 -0.73
CA ASP A 62 -12.82 8.01 -1.49
C ASP A 62 -13.38 6.72 -0.89
N GLY A 63 -13.81 6.75 0.37
CA GLY A 63 -14.31 5.60 1.11
C GLY A 63 -13.31 4.99 2.07
N GLY A 64 -12.02 5.36 1.97
CA GLY A 64 -10.93 4.82 2.79
C GLY A 64 -10.32 5.83 3.77
N HIS A 65 -10.82 7.05 3.80
CA HIS A 65 -10.26 8.10 4.66
C HIS A 65 -10.19 7.68 6.12
N GLU A 66 -9.00 7.79 6.73
CA GLU A 66 -8.74 7.42 8.13
C GLU A 66 -9.08 5.95 8.52
N SER A 67 -9.27 5.06 7.55
CA SER A 67 -9.60 3.65 7.82
C SER A 67 -8.53 2.93 8.66
N TYR A 68 -7.30 3.41 8.66
CA TYR A 68 -6.20 2.90 9.50
C TYR A 68 -6.44 3.06 11.00
N LEU A 69 -7.35 3.93 11.43
CA LEU A 69 -7.71 4.12 12.85
C LEU A 69 -8.60 2.99 13.38
N ALA A 70 -9.31 2.30 12.50
CA ALA A 70 -10.26 1.25 12.88
C ALA A 70 -10.32 0.10 11.84
N PRO A 71 -9.19 -0.52 11.51
CA PRO A 71 -9.09 -1.43 10.37
C PRO A 71 -9.94 -2.70 10.49
N PHE A 72 -10.31 -3.11 11.72
CA PHE A 72 -11.13 -4.30 12.02
C PHE A 72 -12.55 -3.97 12.47
N GLN A 73 -12.92 -2.68 12.54
CA GLN A 73 -14.21 -2.27 13.16
C GLN A 73 -15.32 -2.00 12.13
N LEU A 74 -15.04 -2.16 10.85
CA LEU A 74 -16.07 -1.98 9.81
C LEU A 74 -17.11 -3.10 9.92
N PRO A 75 -18.42 -2.78 9.87
CA PRO A 75 -19.46 -3.79 9.81
C PRO A 75 -19.26 -4.68 8.58
N TYR A 76 -19.04 -5.96 8.82
CA TYR A 76 -18.89 -6.95 7.78
C TYR A 76 -19.59 -8.24 8.16
N THR A 77 -20.48 -8.69 7.30
CA THR A 77 -21.13 -10.00 7.46
C THR A 77 -20.34 -11.01 6.65
N VAL A 78 -19.74 -11.97 7.35
CA VAL A 78 -19.01 -13.06 6.68
C VAL A 78 -20.01 -13.87 5.85
N PRO A 79 -19.76 -14.07 4.55
CA PRO A 79 -20.61 -14.92 3.72
C PRO A 79 -20.63 -16.35 4.24
N ASN A 80 -21.80 -16.99 4.22
CA ASN A 80 -21.95 -18.38 4.65
C ASN A 80 -21.96 -19.31 3.43
N ASP A 81 -20.81 -19.38 2.74
CA ASP A 81 -20.65 -20.18 1.54
C ASP A 81 -19.31 -20.94 1.59
N PRO A 82 -19.23 -22.23 1.22
CA PRO A 82 -18.02 -23.06 1.37
C PRO A 82 -16.78 -22.51 0.67
N HIS A 83 -16.96 -21.69 -0.37
CA HIS A 83 -15.85 -21.09 -1.12
C HIS A 83 -15.46 -19.69 -0.64
N CYS A 84 -16.18 -19.15 0.36
CA CYS A 84 -15.90 -17.84 0.91
C CYS A 84 -14.92 -17.91 2.08
N TRP A 85 -14.28 -16.77 2.33
CA TRP A 85 -13.39 -16.62 3.47
C TRP A 85 -14.12 -16.86 4.80
N VAL A 86 -13.47 -17.58 5.69
CA VAL A 86 -13.91 -17.75 7.08
C VAL A 86 -12.80 -17.30 8.03
N PRO A 87 -13.14 -16.76 9.23
CA PRO A 87 -12.13 -16.40 10.23
C PRO A 87 -11.33 -17.63 10.66
N THR A 88 -10.02 -17.53 10.63
CA THR A 88 -9.09 -18.57 11.10
C THR A 88 -8.44 -18.20 12.45
N SER A 89 -8.78 -17.05 13.00
CA SER A 89 -8.28 -16.52 14.27
C SER A 89 -9.44 -16.06 15.15
N ALA A 90 -9.13 -15.62 16.37
CA ALA A 90 -10.12 -15.05 17.30
C ALA A 90 -10.73 -13.73 16.79
N THR A 91 -10.09 -13.06 15.84
CA THR A 91 -10.62 -11.87 15.18
C THR A 91 -11.65 -12.29 14.13
N LEU A 92 -12.92 -11.98 14.38
CA LEU A 92 -14.03 -12.38 13.51
C LEU A 92 -14.17 -11.49 12.27
N ASN A 93 -13.66 -10.27 12.31
CA ASN A 93 -13.71 -9.33 11.19
C ASN A 93 -12.40 -9.35 10.40
N PRO A 94 -12.46 -9.40 9.07
CA PRO A 94 -11.26 -9.28 8.25
C PRO A 94 -10.71 -7.85 8.29
N LEU A 95 -9.43 -7.71 7.98
CA LEU A 95 -8.76 -6.41 7.85
C LEU A 95 -9.32 -5.66 6.63
N SER A 96 -9.84 -4.46 6.85
CA SER A 96 -10.32 -3.56 5.78
C SER A 96 -11.19 -4.24 4.71
N PRO A 97 -12.29 -4.91 5.08
CA PRO A 97 -13.06 -5.78 4.18
C PRO A 97 -13.72 -5.03 3.01
N LYS A 98 -13.83 -3.71 3.10
CA LYS A 98 -14.42 -2.86 2.06
C LYS A 98 -13.38 -2.11 1.21
N TRP A 99 -12.12 -2.52 1.26
CA TRP A 99 -11.07 -1.87 0.49
C TRP A 99 -11.38 -1.76 -1.01
N GLY A 100 -11.95 -2.81 -1.60
CA GLY A 100 -12.36 -2.82 -3.02
C GLY A 100 -13.49 -1.87 -3.38
N SER A 101 -14.17 -1.27 -2.38
CA SER A 101 -15.23 -0.27 -2.59
C SER A 101 -14.69 1.16 -2.62
N ASN A 102 -13.41 1.37 -2.34
CA ASN A 102 -12.80 2.70 -2.39
C ASN A 102 -12.75 3.21 -3.83
N ARG A 103 -12.95 4.51 -3.99
CA ARG A 103 -12.80 5.14 -5.30
C ARG A 103 -11.33 5.14 -5.70
N PRO A 104 -10.94 4.54 -6.84
CA PRO A 104 -9.57 4.59 -7.32
C PRO A 104 -9.19 6.01 -7.75
N PHE A 105 -7.91 6.33 -7.68
CA PHE A 105 -7.41 7.64 -8.11
C PHE A 105 -7.67 7.89 -9.60
N LEU A 106 -7.54 6.85 -10.42
CA LEU A 106 -7.89 6.87 -11.85
C LEU A 106 -9.07 5.92 -12.09
N ALA A 107 -10.22 6.47 -12.46
CA ALA A 107 -11.50 5.75 -12.58
C ALA A 107 -11.44 4.50 -13.46
N ASN A 108 -10.63 4.51 -14.52
CA ASN A 108 -10.55 3.41 -15.50
C ASN A 108 -9.53 2.30 -15.11
N ASN A 109 -8.78 2.42 -14.02
CA ASN A 109 -7.77 1.44 -13.69
C ASN A 109 -8.37 0.07 -13.35
N ILE A 110 -9.49 0.03 -12.66
CA ILE A 110 -10.16 -1.23 -12.28
C ILE A 110 -10.53 -2.05 -13.51
N THR A 111 -11.10 -1.41 -14.55
CA THR A 111 -11.53 -2.11 -15.76
C THR A 111 -10.39 -2.56 -16.66
N LYS A 112 -9.25 -1.87 -16.61
CA LYS A 112 -8.09 -2.18 -17.45
C LYS A 112 -7.19 -3.29 -16.89
N VAL A 113 -7.23 -3.52 -15.59
CA VAL A 113 -6.33 -4.43 -14.89
C VAL A 113 -7.07 -5.57 -14.19
N GLN A 114 -8.23 -5.96 -14.70
CA GLN A 114 -8.96 -7.09 -14.14
C GLN A 114 -8.21 -8.40 -14.37
N PRO A 115 -7.95 -9.18 -13.31
CA PRO A 115 -7.36 -10.50 -13.45
C PRO A 115 -8.35 -11.48 -14.09
N THR A 116 -7.84 -12.56 -14.63
CA THR A 116 -8.66 -13.72 -15.02
C THR A 116 -9.29 -14.33 -13.76
N MET A 117 -10.46 -14.96 -13.95
CA MET A 117 -11.08 -15.69 -12.84
C MET A 117 -10.17 -16.83 -12.35
N PRO A 118 -10.10 -17.06 -11.03
CA PRO A 118 -9.38 -18.21 -10.49
C PRO A 118 -10.05 -19.53 -10.92
N VAL A 119 -9.37 -20.64 -10.72
CA VAL A 119 -9.95 -21.97 -10.90
C VAL A 119 -11.20 -22.14 -10.05
N ALA A 120 -12.22 -22.83 -10.61
CA ALA A 120 -13.49 -23.02 -9.91
C ALA A 120 -13.29 -23.79 -8.61
N PHE A 121 -13.90 -23.31 -7.54
CA PHE A 121 -13.86 -24.00 -6.24
C PHE A 121 -14.44 -25.41 -6.34
N SER A 122 -13.74 -26.39 -5.78
CA SER A 122 -14.22 -27.76 -5.68
C SER A 122 -13.46 -28.52 -4.59
N ILE A 123 -14.18 -29.34 -3.85
CA ILE A 123 -13.62 -30.27 -2.84
C ILE A 123 -13.26 -31.63 -3.43
N GLU A 124 -13.58 -31.87 -4.70
CA GLU A 124 -13.29 -33.12 -5.38
C GLU A 124 -11.77 -33.29 -5.58
N LYS A 125 -11.22 -34.42 -5.15
CA LYS A 125 -9.77 -34.71 -5.22
C LYS A 125 -9.17 -34.68 -6.62
N SER A 126 -9.98 -34.91 -7.63
CA SER A 126 -9.57 -34.87 -9.04
C SER A 126 -9.55 -33.45 -9.64
N SER A 127 -10.17 -32.49 -8.96
CA SER A 127 -10.29 -31.09 -9.44
C SER A 127 -8.95 -30.38 -9.41
N GLU A 128 -8.81 -29.38 -10.28
CA GLU A 128 -7.62 -28.52 -10.31
C GLU A 128 -7.48 -27.70 -9.02
N PHE A 129 -8.57 -27.16 -8.50
CA PHE A 129 -8.59 -26.43 -7.24
C PHE A 129 -8.03 -27.28 -6.07
N TYR A 130 -8.48 -28.53 -5.94
CA TYR A 130 -7.99 -29.43 -4.88
C TYR A 130 -6.51 -29.73 -5.05
N LYS A 131 -6.04 -29.99 -6.27
CA LYS A 131 -4.62 -30.25 -6.55
C LYS A 131 -3.75 -29.05 -6.22
N GLU A 132 -4.15 -27.85 -6.59
CA GLU A 132 -3.42 -26.61 -6.23
C GLU A 132 -3.37 -26.41 -4.70
N ALA A 133 -4.48 -26.57 -4.01
CA ALA A 133 -4.53 -26.48 -2.54
C ALA A 133 -3.61 -27.52 -1.88
N MET A 134 -3.63 -28.76 -2.36
CA MET A 134 -2.76 -29.81 -1.84
C MET A 134 -1.29 -29.60 -2.19
N PHE A 135 -0.99 -28.97 -3.32
CA PHE A 135 0.38 -28.58 -3.65
C PHE A 135 0.93 -27.58 -2.63
N VAL A 136 0.16 -26.53 -2.31
CA VAL A 136 0.53 -25.57 -1.27
C VAL A 136 0.70 -26.24 0.08
N TYR A 137 -0.26 -27.07 0.50
CA TYR A 137 -0.20 -27.81 1.77
C TYR A 137 1.08 -28.67 1.86
N ASN A 138 1.35 -29.47 0.84
CA ASN A 138 2.52 -30.36 0.82
C ASN A 138 3.84 -29.56 0.80
N THR A 139 3.87 -28.44 0.09
CA THR A 139 5.05 -27.55 0.07
C THR A 139 5.34 -27.01 1.46
N VAL A 140 4.33 -26.50 2.16
CA VAL A 140 4.49 -25.96 3.53
C VAL A 140 4.99 -27.03 4.50
N GLN A 141 4.52 -28.27 4.38
CA GLN A 141 4.98 -29.39 5.24
C GLN A 141 6.44 -29.81 4.98
N ASN A 142 6.98 -29.52 3.82
CA ASN A 142 8.30 -29.99 3.38
C ASN A 142 9.28 -28.83 3.08
N ASN A 143 9.01 -27.64 3.53
CA ASN A 143 9.86 -26.47 3.29
C ASN A 143 11.28 -26.67 3.85
N SER A 144 12.28 -26.35 3.04
CA SER A 144 13.65 -26.15 3.50
C SER A 144 13.77 -24.88 4.35
N SER A 145 14.88 -24.75 5.10
CA SER A 145 15.15 -23.52 5.85
C SER A 145 15.21 -22.27 4.95
N GLU A 146 15.76 -22.41 3.75
CA GLU A 146 15.81 -21.32 2.77
C GLU A 146 14.41 -20.91 2.30
N GLN A 147 13.53 -21.86 2.01
CA GLN A 147 12.14 -21.59 1.62
C GLN A 147 11.36 -20.90 2.75
N ILE A 148 11.63 -21.26 4.00
CA ILE A 148 11.04 -20.59 5.17
C ILE A 148 11.50 -19.12 5.24
N GLU A 149 12.78 -18.84 5.02
CA GLU A 149 13.29 -17.45 5.02
C GLU A 149 12.73 -16.63 3.85
N ILE A 150 12.57 -17.23 2.66
CA ILE A 150 11.89 -16.58 1.54
C ILE A 150 10.44 -16.23 1.90
N ALA A 151 9.72 -17.17 2.52
CA ALA A 151 8.33 -16.92 2.94
C ALA A 151 8.23 -15.78 3.98
N LYS A 152 9.16 -15.74 4.95
CA LYS A 152 9.23 -14.65 5.95
C LYS A 152 9.55 -13.30 5.30
N TYR A 153 10.44 -13.27 4.33
CA TYR A 153 10.80 -12.05 3.61
C TYR A 153 9.59 -11.45 2.87
N TRP A 154 8.72 -12.29 2.31
CA TRP A 154 7.54 -11.87 1.56
C TRP A 154 6.25 -11.84 2.38
N ALA A 155 6.30 -12.13 3.68
CA ALA A 155 5.12 -12.14 4.54
C ALA A 155 4.46 -10.76 4.66
N ASP A 156 5.27 -9.70 4.76
CA ASP A 156 4.84 -8.30 4.81
C ASP A 156 3.70 -8.03 5.79
N ASP A 157 3.80 -8.65 6.97
CA ASP A 157 2.74 -8.59 7.99
C ASP A 157 2.45 -7.16 8.43
N PRO A 158 1.19 -6.72 8.41
CA PRO A 158 0.80 -5.42 8.94
C PRO A 158 1.27 -5.24 10.39
N PHE A 159 1.78 -4.07 10.71
CA PHE A 159 2.32 -3.67 12.02
C PHE A 159 3.64 -4.34 12.44
N ALA A 160 4.11 -5.36 11.75
CA ALA A 160 5.38 -6.05 12.03
C ALA A 160 6.47 -5.66 11.03
N THR A 161 6.12 -5.56 9.77
CA THR A 161 7.02 -5.18 8.66
C THR A 161 6.35 -4.11 7.79
N CYS A 162 6.95 -3.78 6.66
CA CYS A 162 6.24 -3.01 5.64
C CYS A 162 5.10 -3.87 5.04
N THR A 163 4.01 -3.21 4.66
CA THR A 163 2.91 -3.89 3.95
C THR A 163 3.37 -4.33 2.55
N PRO A 164 2.64 -5.22 1.83
CA PRO A 164 2.98 -5.60 0.46
C PRO A 164 3.20 -4.40 -0.47
N THR A 165 2.38 -3.37 -0.36
CA THR A 165 2.57 -2.11 -1.10
C THR A 165 3.85 -1.40 -0.68
N GLY A 166 4.12 -1.27 0.61
CA GLY A 166 5.34 -0.65 1.12
C GLY A 166 6.60 -1.39 0.68
N HIS A 167 6.59 -2.72 0.68
CA HIS A 167 7.68 -3.55 0.19
C HIS A 167 7.94 -3.32 -1.32
N THR A 168 6.88 -3.29 -2.12
CA THR A 168 6.98 -2.99 -3.55
C THR A 168 7.58 -1.60 -3.80
N PHE A 169 7.16 -0.58 -3.04
CA PHE A 169 7.76 0.76 -3.13
C PHE A 169 9.23 0.79 -2.69
N ALA A 170 9.61 0.02 -1.68
CA ALA A 170 11.01 -0.09 -1.27
C ALA A 170 11.88 -0.68 -2.39
N ILE A 171 11.43 -1.77 -3.02
CA ILE A 171 12.10 -2.38 -4.18
C ILE A 171 12.19 -1.39 -5.34
N LEU A 172 11.08 -0.72 -5.67
CA LEU A 172 11.07 0.30 -6.73
C LEU A 172 12.07 1.42 -6.44
N THR A 173 12.11 1.91 -5.20
CA THR A 173 13.06 2.94 -4.77
C THR A 173 14.51 2.49 -4.99
N GLN A 174 14.85 1.28 -4.62
CA GLN A 174 16.18 0.70 -4.81
C GLN A 174 16.54 0.64 -6.30
N ILE A 175 15.66 0.13 -7.15
CA ILE A 175 15.87 0.07 -8.60
C ILE A 175 16.09 1.46 -9.19
N LEU A 176 15.25 2.44 -8.83
CA LEU A 176 15.35 3.80 -9.34
C LEU A 176 16.67 4.49 -8.93
N GLN A 177 17.18 4.17 -7.75
CA GLN A 177 18.49 4.65 -7.28
C GLN A 177 19.65 4.00 -8.04
N GLU A 178 19.63 2.68 -8.21
CA GLU A 178 20.64 1.93 -8.94
C GLU A 178 20.72 2.37 -10.41
N GLU A 179 19.57 2.54 -11.06
CA GLU A 179 19.46 3.00 -12.45
C GLU A 179 19.69 4.51 -12.61
N ARG A 180 19.86 5.26 -11.54
CA ARG A 180 20.08 6.72 -11.54
C ARG A 180 19.10 7.49 -12.42
N VAL A 181 17.84 7.14 -12.35
CA VAL A 181 16.80 7.76 -13.18
C VAL A 181 16.55 9.22 -12.81
N THR A 182 16.07 10.00 -13.76
CA THR A 182 15.69 11.39 -13.51
C THR A 182 14.47 11.48 -12.61
N LEU A 183 14.31 12.59 -11.88
CA LEU A 183 13.15 12.84 -11.03
C LEU A 183 11.82 12.69 -11.78
N SER A 184 11.74 13.14 -13.02
CA SER A 184 10.53 12.98 -13.85
C SER A 184 10.20 11.51 -14.12
N LYS A 185 11.18 10.68 -14.42
CA LYS A 185 10.97 9.23 -14.59
C LYS A 185 10.57 8.57 -13.29
N ALA A 186 11.22 8.92 -12.18
CA ALA A 186 10.86 8.41 -10.85
C ALA A 186 9.41 8.78 -10.49
N SER A 187 8.98 10.01 -10.73
CA SER A 187 7.61 10.45 -10.47
C SER A 187 6.56 9.63 -11.23
N VAL A 188 6.84 9.30 -12.51
CA VAL A 188 5.94 8.44 -13.29
C VAL A 188 5.93 7.00 -12.79
N ALA A 189 7.09 6.48 -12.34
CA ALA A 189 7.17 5.12 -11.81
C ALA A 189 6.43 4.95 -10.48
N TYR A 190 6.36 6.00 -9.66
CA TYR A 190 5.61 5.97 -8.39
C TYR A 190 4.10 6.26 -8.57
N ALA A 191 3.66 6.82 -9.69
CA ALA A 191 2.25 7.13 -9.98
C ALA A 191 1.46 5.92 -10.45
#